data_8832c6792a5ef14de568b918da75d3e7
#
_entry.id   8832c6792a5ef14de568b918da75d3e7
#
_cell.length_a   1.000
_cell.length_b   1.000
_cell.length_c   1.000
_cell.angle_alpha   90.00
_cell.angle_beta   90.00
_cell.angle_gamma   90.00
#
_symmetry.space_group_name_H-M   'P 1'
#
loop_
_entity.id
_entity.type
_entity.pdbx_description
1 polymer ?
#
loop_
_entity_poly.entity_id
_entity_poly.type
_entity_poly.pdbx_seq_one_letter_code
_entity_poly.pdbx_strand_id
1 'polypeptide(L)'
;DQASDIAEITLHLHPEGARTVGVLDDLYAMGDIALHMVKDAIAAYVQVDLSTAAQVIARDDECDAMFGRISKEIAAYIAAHPDDAETALDLFMIDKYLERLGDHAVNIAEWVEFLKTGVHKARKIV
;
A
#
# COMPACT_ATOMS: atom_id res chain seq x y z
N ASP A 1 -7.81 11.43 -6.32
CA ASP A 1 -6.90 10.28 -6.50
C ASP A 1 -6.39 9.80 -5.14
N GLN A 2 -5.79 8.63 -5.11
CA GLN A 2 -5.38 8.00 -3.86
C GLN A 2 -4.32 8.81 -3.10
N ALA A 3 -3.39 9.41 -3.81
CA ALA A 3 -2.34 10.20 -3.17
C ALA A 3 -2.91 11.45 -2.50
N SER A 4 -3.83 12.14 -3.17
CA SER A 4 -4.53 13.29 -2.61
C SER A 4 -5.36 12.90 -1.40
N ASP A 5 -6.08 11.78 -1.49
CA ASP A 5 -6.92 11.29 -0.40
C ASP A 5 -6.09 10.96 0.83
N ILE A 6 -4.95 10.30 0.65
CA ILE A 6 -4.04 10.00 1.76
C ILE A 6 -3.50 11.27 2.40
N ALA A 7 -3.08 12.25 1.58
CA ALA A 7 -2.56 13.51 2.10
C ALA A 7 -3.62 14.26 2.90
N GLU A 8 -4.85 14.31 2.42
CA GLU A 8 -5.95 14.97 3.10
C GLU A 8 -6.26 14.31 4.45
N ILE A 9 -6.33 12.99 4.47
CA ILE A 9 -6.57 12.24 5.70
C ILE A 9 -5.44 12.45 6.69
N THR A 10 -4.20 12.45 6.23
CA THR A 10 -3.03 12.65 7.07
C THR A 10 -3.05 14.03 7.74
N LEU A 11 -3.41 15.07 7.00
CA LEU A 11 -3.55 16.41 7.57
C LEU A 11 -4.63 16.47 8.65
N HIS A 12 -5.73 15.78 8.40
CA HIS A 12 -6.84 15.72 9.35
C HIS A 12 -6.45 15.03 10.66
N LEU A 13 -5.59 14.00 10.59
CA LEU A 13 -5.17 13.23 11.75
C LEU A 13 -4.05 13.87 12.55
N HIS A 14 -3.34 14.82 11.97
CA HIS A 14 -2.14 15.41 12.58
C HIS A 14 -2.32 15.87 14.04
N PRO A 15 -3.41 16.54 14.42
CA PRO A 15 -3.58 16.99 15.81
C PRO A 15 -3.74 15.85 16.82
N GLU A 16 -4.02 14.65 16.39
CA GLU A 16 -4.31 13.51 17.23
C GLU A 16 -3.15 12.53 17.37
N GLY A 17 -1.98 12.91 16.84
CA GLY A 17 -0.88 12.00 16.60
C GLY A 17 -0.34 11.22 17.80
N ALA A 18 -0.43 11.76 19.02
CA ALA A 18 0.20 11.12 20.18
C ALA A 18 -0.39 9.73 20.49
N ARG A 19 -1.70 9.54 20.27
CA ARG A 19 -2.36 8.26 20.57
C ARG A 19 -2.15 7.21 19.48
N THR A 20 -1.80 7.65 18.28
CA THR A 20 -1.75 6.79 17.10
C THR A 20 -0.33 6.61 16.56
N VAL A 21 0.69 7.03 17.31
CA VAL A 21 2.09 7.04 16.86
C VAL A 21 2.53 5.67 16.32
N GLY A 22 2.23 4.59 17.04
CA GLY A 22 2.64 3.26 16.61
C GLY A 22 2.04 2.85 15.26
N VAL A 23 0.73 3.11 15.09
CA VAL A 23 0.04 2.81 13.84
C VAL A 23 0.56 3.72 12.73
N LEU A 24 0.78 5.00 13.00
CA LEU A 24 1.30 5.93 12.00
C LEU A 24 2.70 5.54 11.53
N ASP A 25 3.58 5.11 12.44
CA ASP A 25 4.92 4.65 12.05
C ASP A 25 4.84 3.46 11.10
N ASP A 26 3.96 2.51 11.38
CA ASP A 26 3.76 1.37 10.50
C ASP A 26 3.16 1.78 9.16
N LEU A 27 2.24 2.74 9.16
CA LEU A 27 1.67 3.27 7.92
C LEU A 27 2.72 3.99 7.06
N TYR A 28 3.60 4.76 7.69
CA TYR A 28 4.72 5.38 6.96
C TYR A 28 5.65 4.33 6.36
N ALA A 29 5.96 3.29 7.12
CA ALA A 29 6.81 2.19 6.61
C ALA A 29 6.14 1.48 5.42
N MET A 30 4.85 1.21 5.52
CA MET A 30 4.09 0.62 4.43
C MET A 30 4.03 1.55 3.22
N GLY A 31 3.85 2.85 3.47
CA GLY A 31 3.85 3.87 2.42
C GLY A 31 5.15 3.89 1.64
N ASP A 32 6.28 3.78 2.33
CA ASP A 32 7.57 3.71 1.67
C ASP A 32 7.69 2.49 0.77
N ILE A 33 7.23 1.33 1.25
CA ILE A 33 7.24 0.10 0.45
C ILE A 33 6.37 0.26 -0.79
N ALA A 34 5.13 0.71 -0.62
CA ALA A 34 4.19 0.88 -1.73
C ALA A 34 4.72 1.87 -2.75
N LEU A 35 5.28 2.98 -2.29
CA LEU A 35 5.82 4.01 -3.18
C LEU A 35 7.02 3.50 -3.98
N HIS A 36 7.93 2.74 -3.34
CA HIS A 36 9.05 2.12 -4.04
C HIS A 36 8.57 1.10 -5.07
N MET A 37 7.54 0.32 -4.74
CA MET A 37 6.95 -0.61 -5.69
C MET A 37 6.43 0.12 -6.93
N VAL A 38 5.73 1.23 -6.75
CA VAL A 38 5.21 2.02 -7.87
C VAL A 38 6.35 2.57 -8.72
N LYS A 39 7.37 3.16 -8.08
CA LYS A 39 8.54 3.69 -8.80
C LYS A 39 9.25 2.61 -9.61
N ASP A 40 9.47 1.46 -8.99
CA ASP A 40 10.14 0.35 -9.65
C ASP A 40 9.29 -0.23 -10.77
N ALA A 41 7.98 -0.32 -10.58
CA ALA A 41 7.06 -0.79 -11.62
C ALA A 41 7.09 0.13 -12.85
N ILE A 42 7.08 1.44 -12.63
CA ILE A 42 7.17 2.41 -13.72
C ILE A 42 8.52 2.30 -14.43
N ALA A 43 9.62 2.21 -13.68
CA ALA A 43 10.95 2.03 -14.26
C ALA A 43 11.04 0.74 -15.07
N ALA A 44 10.49 -0.36 -14.54
CA ALA A 44 10.45 -1.62 -15.25
C ALA A 44 9.65 -1.51 -16.55
N TYR A 45 8.54 -0.79 -16.52
CA TYR A 45 7.71 -0.59 -17.70
C TYR A 45 8.45 0.19 -18.79
N VAL A 46 9.09 1.30 -18.41
CA VAL A 46 9.81 2.15 -19.37
C VAL A 46 10.95 1.39 -20.05
N GLN A 47 11.66 0.54 -19.29
CA GLN A 47 12.82 -0.19 -19.79
C GLN A 47 12.49 -1.62 -20.22
N VAL A 48 11.27 -2.08 -20.02
CA VAL A 48 10.85 -3.48 -20.21
C VAL A 48 11.78 -4.44 -19.48
N ASP A 49 12.00 -4.17 -18.20
CA ASP A 49 12.97 -4.88 -17.35
C ASP A 49 12.27 -5.96 -16.51
N LEU A 50 12.43 -7.23 -16.92
CA LEU A 50 11.82 -8.37 -16.25
C LEU A 50 12.31 -8.54 -14.81
N SER A 51 13.59 -8.29 -14.55
CA SER A 51 14.17 -8.47 -13.23
C SER A 51 13.52 -7.53 -12.22
N THR A 52 13.40 -6.26 -12.58
CA THR A 52 12.76 -5.26 -11.71
C THR A 52 11.27 -5.55 -11.53
N ALA A 53 10.59 -5.97 -12.61
CA ALA A 53 9.18 -6.35 -12.53
C ALA A 53 8.98 -7.52 -11.55
N ALA A 54 9.83 -8.52 -11.61
CA ALA A 54 9.75 -9.66 -10.69
C ALA A 54 9.96 -9.24 -9.24
N GLN A 55 10.84 -8.29 -8.98
CA GLN A 55 11.07 -7.76 -7.64
C GLN A 55 9.84 -7.04 -7.09
N VAL A 56 9.14 -6.27 -7.93
CA VAL A 56 7.90 -5.59 -7.54
C VAL A 56 6.84 -6.61 -7.14
N ILE A 57 6.67 -7.65 -7.94
CA ILE A 57 5.69 -8.70 -7.67
C ILE A 57 6.02 -9.41 -6.35
N ALA A 58 7.29 -9.71 -6.12
CA ALA A 58 7.73 -10.38 -4.90
C ALA A 58 7.49 -9.52 -3.65
N ARG A 59 7.60 -8.21 -3.75
CA ARG A 59 7.38 -7.31 -2.61
C ARG A 59 5.92 -7.19 -2.19
N ASP A 60 4.99 -7.63 -3.02
CA ASP A 60 3.57 -7.58 -2.70
C ASP A 60 3.24 -8.38 -1.44
N ASP A 61 3.92 -9.50 -1.21
CA ASP A 61 3.72 -10.30 -0.01
C ASP A 61 4.05 -9.50 1.27
N GLU A 62 5.10 -8.70 1.23
CA GLU A 62 5.47 -7.83 2.35
C GLU A 62 4.41 -6.75 2.57
N CYS A 63 3.95 -6.13 1.50
CA CYS A 63 2.91 -5.10 1.55
C CYS A 63 1.61 -5.67 2.13
N ASP A 64 1.19 -6.84 1.67
CA ASP A 64 -0.02 -7.51 2.17
C ASP A 64 0.10 -7.91 3.64
N ALA A 65 1.26 -8.38 4.06
CA ALA A 65 1.51 -8.74 5.45
C ALA A 65 1.40 -7.50 6.35
N MET A 66 1.94 -6.37 5.90
CA MET A 66 1.83 -5.11 6.64
C MET A 66 0.40 -4.62 6.71
N PHE A 67 -0.34 -4.72 5.62
CA PHE A 67 -1.76 -4.36 5.61
C PHE A 67 -2.53 -5.11 6.69
N GLY A 68 -2.34 -6.43 6.75
CA GLY A 68 -3.03 -7.27 7.74
C GLY A 68 -2.63 -6.94 9.18
N ARG A 69 -1.34 -6.71 9.41
CA ARG A 69 -0.85 -6.35 10.74
C ARG A 69 -1.41 -5.00 11.20
N ILE A 70 -1.38 -4.00 10.33
CA ILE A 70 -1.91 -2.67 10.64
C ILE A 70 -3.41 -2.73 10.89
N SER A 71 -4.15 -3.51 10.10
CA SER A 71 -5.59 -3.68 10.30
C SER A 71 -5.90 -4.23 11.68
N LYS A 72 -5.10 -5.20 12.15
CA LYS A 72 -5.27 -5.76 13.51
C LYS A 72 -4.92 -4.74 14.59
N GLU A 73 -3.88 -3.96 14.38
CA GLU A 73 -3.50 -2.89 15.31
C GLU A 73 -4.61 -1.85 15.44
N ILE A 74 -5.22 -1.48 14.31
CA ILE A 74 -6.34 -0.53 14.30
C ILE A 74 -7.54 -1.10 15.03
N ALA A 75 -7.86 -2.37 14.81
CA ALA A 75 -8.97 -3.02 15.52
C ALA A 75 -8.74 -3.03 17.03
N ALA A 76 -7.52 -3.34 17.46
CA ALA A 76 -7.16 -3.31 18.88
C ALA A 76 -7.25 -1.90 19.44
N TYR A 77 -6.85 -0.91 18.68
CA TYR A 77 -6.95 0.50 19.08
C TYR A 77 -8.40 0.91 19.30
N ILE A 78 -9.31 0.54 18.40
CA ILE A 78 -10.74 0.82 18.54
C ILE A 78 -11.29 0.19 19.81
N ALA A 79 -10.93 -1.06 20.08
CA ALA A 79 -11.39 -1.75 21.28
C ALA A 79 -10.95 -1.06 22.56
N ALA A 80 -9.71 -0.53 22.58
CA ALA A 80 -9.16 0.15 23.74
C ALA A 80 -9.61 1.62 23.84
N HIS A 81 -9.95 2.24 22.72
CA HIS A 81 -10.30 3.67 22.64
C HIS A 81 -11.53 3.88 21.77
N PRO A 82 -12.71 3.41 22.23
CA PRO A 82 -13.93 3.52 21.40
C PRO A 82 -14.31 4.96 21.06
N ASP A 83 -13.90 5.93 21.87
CA ASP A 83 -14.16 7.35 21.59
C ASP A 83 -13.38 7.87 20.38
N ASP A 84 -12.31 7.17 19.98
CA ASP A 84 -11.47 7.55 18.85
C ASP A 84 -11.75 6.68 17.62
N ALA A 85 -12.88 6.00 17.56
CA ALA A 85 -13.20 5.10 16.46
C ALA A 85 -13.17 5.81 15.10
N GLU A 86 -13.60 7.05 15.02
CA GLU A 86 -13.58 7.80 13.78
C GLU A 86 -12.15 8.02 13.26
N THR A 87 -11.24 8.42 14.17
CA THR A 87 -9.82 8.55 13.83
C THR A 87 -9.24 7.22 13.37
N ALA A 88 -9.59 6.13 14.06
CA ALA A 88 -9.12 4.80 13.70
C ALA A 88 -9.61 4.36 12.31
N LEU A 89 -10.85 4.71 11.95
CA LEU A 89 -11.38 4.43 10.63
C LEU A 89 -10.62 5.20 9.54
N ASP A 90 -10.24 6.45 9.82
CA ASP A 90 -9.41 7.22 8.89
C ASP A 90 -8.04 6.55 8.68
N LEU A 91 -7.46 6.02 9.74
CA LEU A 91 -6.20 5.27 9.64
C LEU A 91 -6.37 4.01 8.79
N PHE A 92 -7.49 3.31 8.96
CA PHE A 92 -7.79 2.14 8.15
C PHE A 92 -7.94 2.52 6.67
N MET A 93 -8.53 3.67 6.37
CA MET A 93 -8.64 4.14 4.99
C MET A 93 -7.27 4.35 4.36
N ILE A 94 -6.31 4.92 5.11
CA ILE A 94 -4.94 5.07 4.63
C ILE A 94 -4.33 3.69 4.35
N ASP A 95 -4.49 2.75 5.27
CA ASP A 95 -3.99 1.39 5.12
C ASP A 95 -4.52 0.75 3.82
N LYS A 96 -5.82 0.92 3.57
CA LYS A 96 -6.48 0.39 2.39
C LYS A 96 -5.97 1.03 1.10
N TYR A 97 -5.76 2.35 1.10
CA TYR A 97 -5.21 3.05 -0.07
C TYR A 97 -3.79 2.61 -0.38
N LEU A 98 -2.98 2.38 0.64
CA LEU A 98 -1.61 1.91 0.45
C LEU A 98 -1.58 0.49 -0.13
N GLU A 99 -2.48 -0.38 0.34
CA GLU A 99 -2.61 -1.71 -0.24
C GLU A 99 -2.96 -1.62 -1.73
N ARG A 100 -3.93 -0.79 -2.08
CA ARG A 100 -4.32 -0.59 -3.48
C ARG A 100 -3.18 -0.06 -4.33
N LEU A 101 -2.37 0.82 -3.77
CA LEU A 101 -1.20 1.35 -4.46
C LEU A 101 -0.22 0.23 -4.81
N GLY A 102 0.03 -0.66 -3.86
CA GLY A 102 0.85 -1.84 -4.08
C GLY A 102 0.27 -2.76 -5.17
N ASP A 103 -1.05 -2.97 -5.14
CA ASP A 103 -1.74 -3.78 -6.15
C ASP A 103 -1.58 -3.18 -7.55
N HIS A 104 -1.69 -1.87 -7.69
CA HIS A 104 -1.47 -1.20 -8.97
C HIS A 104 -0.04 -1.40 -9.46
N ALA A 105 0.94 -1.32 -8.57
CA ALA A 105 2.33 -1.57 -8.92
C ALA A 105 2.52 -2.99 -9.45
N VAL A 106 1.91 -3.98 -8.81
CA VAL A 106 1.95 -5.37 -9.26
C VAL A 106 1.32 -5.51 -10.65
N ASN A 107 0.18 -4.88 -10.86
CA ASN A 107 -0.48 -4.93 -12.18
C ASN A 107 0.42 -4.39 -13.28
N ILE A 108 1.10 -3.27 -13.03
CA ILE A 108 2.06 -2.71 -13.99
C ILE A 108 3.20 -3.69 -14.24
N ALA A 109 3.75 -4.28 -13.19
CA ALA A 109 4.85 -5.23 -13.29
C ALA A 109 4.45 -6.48 -14.10
N GLU A 110 3.24 -6.97 -13.90
CA GLU A 110 2.72 -8.11 -14.66
C GLU A 110 2.55 -7.77 -16.15
N TRP A 111 2.16 -6.54 -16.47
CA TRP A 111 2.12 -6.09 -17.86
C TRP A 111 3.52 -6.06 -18.48
N VAL A 112 4.55 -5.68 -17.71
CA VAL A 112 5.93 -5.74 -18.18
C VAL A 112 6.31 -7.17 -18.53
N GLU A 113 5.95 -8.12 -17.68
CA GLU A 113 6.19 -9.55 -17.96
C GLU A 113 5.48 -9.98 -19.24
N PHE A 114 4.24 -9.57 -19.42
CA PHE A 114 3.48 -9.88 -20.63
C PHE A 114 4.14 -9.29 -21.87
N LEU A 115 4.55 -8.02 -21.82
CA LEU A 115 5.19 -7.36 -22.96
C LEU A 115 6.48 -8.07 -23.38
N LYS A 116 7.22 -8.60 -22.40
CA LYS A 116 8.50 -9.25 -22.68
C LYS A 116 8.36 -10.70 -23.11
N THR A 117 7.44 -11.43 -22.46
CA THR A 117 7.31 -12.87 -22.67
C THR A 117 6.15 -13.26 -23.59
N GLY A 118 5.21 -12.34 -23.81
CA GLY A 118 3.99 -12.62 -24.53
C GLY A 118 2.96 -13.45 -23.76
N VAL A 119 3.18 -13.64 -22.45
CA VAL A 119 2.29 -14.47 -21.61
C VAL A 119 1.75 -13.65 -20.45
N HIS A 120 0.45 -13.37 -20.46
CA HIS A 120 -0.23 -12.69 -19.36
C HIS A 120 -0.83 -13.73 -18.42
N LYS A 121 -0.64 -13.55 -17.12
CA LYS A 121 -1.17 -14.47 -16.13
C LYS A 121 -2.68 -14.29 -16.02
N ALA A 122 -3.44 -15.34 -16.36
CA ALA A 122 -4.89 -15.28 -16.45
C ALA A 122 -5.56 -14.78 -15.17
N ARG A 123 -5.05 -15.16 -14.02
CA ARG A 123 -5.62 -14.76 -12.73
C ARG A 123 -5.55 -13.26 -12.47
N LYS A 124 -4.79 -12.53 -13.24
CA LYS A 124 -4.58 -11.08 -13.08
C LYS A 124 -5.19 -10.25 -14.19
N ILE A 125 -5.88 -10.87 -15.10
CA ILE A 125 -6.49 -10.17 -16.23
C ILE A 125 -7.61 -9.23 -15.78
N VAL A 126 -8.20 -9.49 -14.67
CA VAL A 126 -9.38 -8.75 -14.21
C VAL A 126 -8.99 -7.41 -13.62
#